data_cdc2c394a4623ca58db1f288d45b2d3c
#
_entry.id   cdc2c394a4623ca58db1f288d45b2d3c
#
_cell.length_a   1.000
_cell.length_b   1.000
_cell.length_c   1.000
_cell.angle_alpha   90.00
_cell.angle_beta   90.00
_cell.angle_gamma   90.00
#
_symmetry.space_group_name_H-M   'P 1'
#
loop_
_entity.id
_entity.type
_entity.pdbx_description
1 polymer ?
#
loop_
_entity_poly.entity_id
_entity_poly.type
_entity_poly.pdbx_seq_one_letter_code
_entity_poly.pdbx_strand_id
1 'polypeptide(L)'
;IDSAQDTEEMMDGNKDLMFGSNSYMGLTYDKRIVEAAIEATRKYGTGCAGSRFLNGTLDLHVQLEKELAAFLGKDECLVFTTGVTVNEGVIPTLVDRKDYIICDDRDHASIVDGRRLSFATQLKYKHNDMEALEKELKKCNPESVKLIIVDGVFSMEGDLAPLKEIVELKKKYNASIMVDEAHGMGVFGRNGRGVCDHFGV
;
A
#
# COMPACT_ATOMS: atom_id res chain seq x y z
N ILE A 1 -3.15 24.17 -11.83
CA ILE A 1 -3.50 24.54 -10.44
C ILE A 1 -2.46 25.54 -9.97
N ASP A 2 -2.88 26.73 -9.54
CA ASP A 2 -2.02 27.87 -9.21
C ASP A 2 -2.04 28.21 -7.71
N SER A 3 -2.54 27.29 -6.89
CA SER A 3 -2.64 27.43 -5.44
C SER A 3 -2.24 26.15 -4.71
N ALA A 4 -2.20 26.21 -3.37
CA ALA A 4 -2.12 25.01 -2.57
C ALA A 4 -3.36 24.13 -2.83
N GLN A 5 -3.16 22.83 -2.81
CA GLN A 5 -4.26 21.86 -2.93
C GLN A 5 -4.98 21.70 -1.59
N ASP A 6 -6.17 22.27 -1.51
CA ASP A 6 -7.07 22.21 -0.35
C ASP A 6 -8.49 21.89 -0.86
N THR A 7 -9.52 22.19 -0.08
CA THR A 7 -10.94 22.06 -0.47
C THR A 7 -11.34 23.02 -1.58
N GLU A 8 -10.64 24.12 -1.72
CA GLU A 8 -10.76 25.10 -2.80
C GLU A 8 -9.40 25.31 -3.43
N GLU A 9 -9.36 25.44 -4.74
CA GLU A 9 -8.12 25.68 -5.48
C GLU A 9 -8.32 26.67 -6.63
N MET A 10 -7.23 27.24 -7.12
CA MET A 10 -7.22 28.07 -8.31
C MET A 10 -6.80 27.26 -9.52
N MET A 11 -7.66 27.18 -10.53
CA MET A 11 -7.39 26.50 -11.78
C MET A 11 -7.72 27.43 -12.96
N ASP A 12 -6.73 27.70 -13.79
CA ASP A 12 -6.85 28.61 -14.96
C ASP A 12 -7.48 29.97 -14.61
N GLY A 13 -7.14 30.53 -13.42
CA GLY A 13 -7.64 31.80 -12.93
C GLY A 13 -9.05 31.77 -12.31
N ASN A 14 -9.69 30.63 -12.24
CA ASN A 14 -10.97 30.44 -11.58
C ASN A 14 -10.80 29.75 -10.23
N LYS A 15 -11.74 30.03 -9.30
CA LYS A 15 -11.80 29.35 -8.01
C LYS A 15 -12.74 28.16 -8.13
N ASP A 16 -12.18 26.97 -7.94
CA ASP A 16 -12.92 25.71 -8.05
C ASP A 16 -12.95 24.93 -6.74
N LEU A 17 -13.94 24.06 -6.57
CA LEU A 17 -14.02 23.14 -5.45
C LEU A 17 -13.37 21.80 -5.82
N MET A 18 -12.46 21.34 -4.97
CA MET A 18 -11.71 20.09 -5.19
C MET A 18 -12.46 18.88 -4.61
N PHE A 19 -12.95 18.02 -5.50
CA PHE A 19 -13.58 16.73 -5.15
C PHE A 19 -12.77 15.50 -5.62
N GLY A 20 -11.69 15.70 -6.37
CA GLY A 20 -10.88 14.63 -6.97
C GLY A 20 -9.59 14.32 -6.23
N SER A 21 -9.35 14.91 -5.05
CA SER A 21 -8.11 14.74 -4.31
C SER A 21 -8.08 13.44 -3.50
N ASN A 22 -6.90 12.80 -3.44
CA ASN A 22 -6.59 11.72 -2.50
C ASN A 22 -6.15 12.23 -1.12
N SER A 23 -6.28 13.51 -0.84
CA SER A 23 -5.95 14.12 0.47
C SER A 23 -7.06 13.85 1.50
N TYR A 24 -7.33 12.57 1.79
CA TYR A 24 -8.44 12.12 2.63
C TYR A 24 -8.48 12.75 4.03
N MET A 25 -7.31 13.05 4.59
CA MET A 25 -7.15 13.61 5.93
C MET A 25 -7.02 15.14 5.93
N GLY A 26 -7.03 15.80 4.76
CA GLY A 26 -6.82 17.24 4.65
C GLY A 26 -5.47 17.74 5.17
N LEU A 27 -4.44 16.89 5.13
CA LEU A 27 -3.14 17.19 5.72
C LEU A 27 -2.14 17.83 4.76
N THR A 28 -2.47 17.93 3.48
CA THR A 28 -1.55 18.40 2.43
C THR A 28 -1.02 19.82 2.70
N TYR A 29 -1.84 20.68 3.32
CA TYR A 29 -1.49 22.05 3.65
C TYR A 29 -1.59 22.38 5.16
N ASP A 30 -1.48 21.34 6.01
CA ASP A 30 -1.42 21.55 7.47
C ASP A 30 -0.13 22.30 7.82
N LYS A 31 -0.26 23.43 8.52
CA LYS A 31 0.88 24.30 8.86
C LYS A 31 1.96 23.57 9.65
N ARG A 32 1.60 22.62 10.51
CA ARG A 32 2.56 21.83 11.29
C ARG A 32 3.44 20.97 10.38
N ILE A 33 2.84 20.39 9.35
CA ILE A 33 3.55 19.55 8.37
C ILE A 33 4.43 20.42 7.47
N VAL A 34 3.91 21.56 7.02
CA VAL A 34 4.67 22.52 6.20
C VAL A 34 5.91 23.00 6.96
N GLU A 35 5.77 23.44 8.22
CA GLU A 35 6.93 23.90 9.02
C GLU A 35 7.94 22.77 9.28
N ALA A 36 7.48 21.56 9.58
CA ALA A 36 8.36 20.40 9.74
C ALA A 36 9.16 20.10 8.46
N ALA A 37 8.53 20.21 7.29
CA ALA A 37 9.21 20.05 5.99
C ALA A 37 10.26 21.15 5.74
N ILE A 38 9.96 22.39 6.10
CA ILE A 38 10.91 23.52 6.01
C ILE A 38 12.12 23.29 6.92
N GLU A 39 11.88 22.86 8.17
CA GLU A 39 12.96 22.57 9.12
C GLU A 39 13.82 21.40 8.65
N ALA A 40 13.20 20.33 8.15
CA ALA A 40 13.93 19.19 7.58
C ALA A 40 14.77 19.61 6.37
N THR A 41 14.23 20.46 5.49
CA THR A 41 14.98 21.01 4.34
C THR A 41 16.17 21.85 4.78
N ARG A 42 16.03 22.67 5.81
CA ARG A 42 17.15 23.44 6.37
C ARG A 42 18.25 22.55 6.96
N LYS A 43 17.86 21.45 7.61
CA LYS A 43 18.80 20.52 8.27
C LYS A 43 19.50 19.58 7.28
N TYR A 44 18.75 19.02 6.33
CA TYR A 44 19.23 17.92 5.47
C TYR A 44 19.47 18.33 4.01
N GLY A 45 19.02 19.50 3.60
CA GLY A 45 18.98 19.90 2.20
C GLY A 45 17.79 19.27 1.45
N THR A 46 17.89 19.26 0.11
CA THR A 46 16.79 18.86 -0.78
C THR A 46 16.88 17.41 -1.26
N GLY A 47 17.86 16.63 -0.79
CA GLY A 47 18.02 15.24 -1.20
C GLY A 47 19.09 14.51 -0.41
N CYS A 48 19.12 13.19 -0.57
CA CYS A 48 19.98 12.30 0.20
C CYS A 48 21.33 11.98 -0.47
N ALA A 49 21.56 12.46 -1.69
CA ALA A 49 22.77 12.27 -2.51
C ALA A 49 23.20 10.81 -2.74
N GLY A 50 22.35 9.84 -2.44
CA GLY A 50 22.62 8.42 -2.66
C GLY A 50 21.45 7.51 -2.26
N SER A 51 21.57 6.22 -2.60
CA SER A 51 20.56 5.23 -2.24
C SER A 51 20.56 4.94 -0.74
N ARG A 52 19.41 4.51 -0.22
CA ARG A 52 19.23 4.10 1.18
C ARG A 52 20.24 3.02 1.62
N PHE A 53 20.60 2.11 0.71
CA PHE A 53 21.53 1.03 0.98
C PHE A 53 22.98 1.53 1.19
N LEU A 54 23.40 2.60 0.53
CA LEU A 54 24.77 3.11 0.60
C LEU A 54 24.91 4.24 1.64
N ASN A 55 24.55 5.45 1.26
CA ASN A 55 24.78 6.66 2.05
C ASN A 55 23.56 7.58 2.16
N GLY A 56 22.39 7.18 1.62
CA GLY A 56 21.19 8.00 1.60
C GLY A 56 20.18 7.72 2.73
N THR A 57 20.56 6.95 3.77
CA THR A 57 19.70 6.74 4.93
C THR A 57 19.95 7.82 5.98
N LEU A 58 18.98 8.69 6.18
CA LEU A 58 18.97 9.70 7.21
C LEU A 58 18.36 9.14 8.52
N ASP A 59 18.68 9.76 9.64
CA ASP A 59 18.02 9.50 10.94
C ASP A 59 16.48 9.67 10.85
N LEU A 60 16.04 10.63 10.05
CA LEU A 60 14.62 10.90 9.76
C LEU A 60 13.91 9.68 9.13
N HIS A 61 14.56 8.94 8.22
CA HIS A 61 14.00 7.71 7.67
C HIS A 61 13.83 6.63 8.75
N VAL A 62 14.85 6.43 9.56
CA VAL A 62 14.84 5.41 10.63
C VAL A 62 13.80 5.73 11.67
N GLN A 63 13.64 7.01 12.02
CA GLN A 63 12.61 7.47 12.95
C GLN A 63 11.21 7.23 12.40
N LEU A 64 10.96 7.61 11.14
CA LEU A 64 9.67 7.40 10.48
C LEU A 64 9.30 5.91 10.42
N GLU A 65 10.24 5.05 10.06
CA GLU A 65 10.03 3.59 10.02
C GLU A 65 9.61 3.05 11.39
N LYS A 66 10.27 3.45 12.45
CA LYS A 66 9.93 3.06 13.83
C LYS A 66 8.55 3.56 14.26
N GLU A 67 8.23 4.82 13.96
CA GLU A 67 6.94 5.40 14.33
C GLU A 67 5.78 4.76 13.55
N LEU A 68 5.97 4.48 12.24
CA LEU A 68 4.98 3.78 11.43
C LEU A 68 4.78 2.33 11.88
N ALA A 69 5.86 1.59 12.18
CA ALA A 69 5.76 0.23 12.73
C ALA A 69 4.96 0.24 14.03
N ALA A 70 5.28 1.14 14.96
CA ALA A 70 4.57 1.28 16.24
C ALA A 70 3.10 1.67 16.05
N PHE A 71 2.81 2.63 15.15
CA PHE A 71 1.44 3.05 14.84
C PHE A 71 0.60 1.90 14.28
N LEU A 72 1.15 1.13 13.34
CA LEU A 72 0.46 0.02 12.69
C LEU A 72 0.47 -1.28 13.54
N GLY A 73 1.21 -1.31 14.66
CA GLY A 73 1.37 -2.49 15.47
C GLY A 73 2.11 -3.62 14.76
N LYS A 74 3.09 -3.27 13.93
CA LYS A 74 3.96 -4.20 13.21
C LYS A 74 5.37 -4.22 13.80
N ASP A 75 6.10 -5.31 13.56
CA ASP A 75 7.46 -5.46 14.10
C ASP A 75 8.43 -4.48 13.45
N GLU A 76 8.30 -4.28 12.14
CA GLU A 76 9.20 -3.43 11.33
C GLU A 76 8.42 -2.70 10.24
N CYS A 77 9.02 -1.63 9.73
CA CYS A 77 8.54 -0.87 8.57
C CYS A 77 9.73 -0.51 7.68
N LEU A 78 9.49 -0.47 6.38
CA LEU A 78 10.45 0.01 5.39
C LEU A 78 9.77 1.05 4.49
N VAL A 79 10.35 2.25 4.42
CA VAL A 79 9.82 3.37 3.65
C VAL A 79 10.37 3.37 2.22
N PHE A 80 9.48 3.48 1.26
CA PHE A 80 9.76 3.69 -0.16
C PHE A 80 9.26 5.08 -0.60
N THR A 81 9.69 5.53 -1.76
CA THR A 81 9.32 6.86 -2.28
C THR A 81 7.87 6.93 -2.75
N THR A 82 7.29 5.83 -3.21
CA THR A 82 5.90 5.74 -3.69
C THR A 82 5.30 4.36 -3.45
N GLY A 83 3.97 4.24 -3.42
CA GLY A 83 3.28 2.95 -3.38
C GLY A 83 3.58 2.07 -4.60
N VAL A 84 3.77 2.68 -5.78
CA VAL A 84 4.20 1.94 -6.98
C VAL A 84 5.53 1.26 -6.75
N THR A 85 6.54 1.97 -6.22
CA THR A 85 7.86 1.38 -5.92
C THR A 85 7.81 0.37 -4.79
N VAL A 86 6.84 0.46 -3.86
CA VAL A 86 6.57 -0.62 -2.88
C VAL A 86 6.17 -1.89 -3.61
N ASN A 87 5.14 -1.83 -4.44
CA ASN A 87 4.61 -3.00 -5.13
C ASN A 87 5.63 -3.62 -6.09
N GLU A 88 6.35 -2.81 -6.87
CA GLU A 88 7.42 -3.26 -7.77
C GLU A 88 8.62 -3.86 -7.03
N GLY A 89 8.96 -3.35 -5.85
CA GLY A 89 10.10 -3.83 -5.05
C GLY A 89 9.75 -5.05 -4.20
N VAL A 90 8.61 -5.04 -3.51
CA VAL A 90 8.24 -6.06 -2.52
C VAL A 90 7.71 -7.33 -3.19
N ILE A 91 6.77 -7.21 -4.13
CA ILE A 91 6.10 -8.39 -4.72
C ILE A 91 7.10 -9.39 -5.33
N PRO A 92 8.01 -8.97 -6.23
CA PRO A 92 8.94 -9.92 -6.86
C PRO A 92 10.00 -10.47 -5.91
N THR A 93 10.23 -9.84 -4.74
CA THR A 93 11.22 -10.32 -3.76
C THR A 93 10.66 -11.35 -2.78
N LEU A 94 9.33 -11.40 -2.60
CA LEU A 94 8.68 -12.34 -1.67
C LEU A 94 8.45 -13.73 -2.25
N VAL A 95 8.54 -13.90 -3.57
CA VAL A 95 8.17 -15.14 -4.29
C VAL A 95 9.14 -15.44 -5.42
N ASP A 96 9.35 -16.73 -5.70
CA ASP A 96 10.29 -17.22 -6.72
C ASP A 96 9.55 -18.09 -7.76
N ARG A 97 10.29 -18.63 -8.74
CA ARG A 97 9.81 -19.45 -9.87
C ARG A 97 8.90 -20.62 -9.50
N LYS A 98 9.04 -21.15 -8.29
CA LYS A 98 8.26 -22.29 -7.78
C LYS A 98 7.00 -21.86 -7.04
N ASP A 99 6.82 -20.58 -6.87
CA ASP A 99 5.78 -20.00 -6.03
C ASP A 99 4.62 -19.45 -6.84
N TYR A 100 3.60 -18.96 -6.14
CA TYR A 100 2.38 -18.46 -6.73
C TYR A 100 2.04 -17.07 -6.19
N ILE A 101 1.60 -16.19 -7.09
CA ILE A 101 0.94 -14.93 -6.76
C ILE A 101 -0.53 -15.07 -7.15
N ILE A 102 -1.44 -14.82 -6.21
CA ILE A 102 -2.88 -14.91 -6.42
C ILE A 102 -3.48 -13.53 -6.18
N CYS A 103 -3.98 -12.87 -7.22
CA CYS A 103 -4.47 -11.49 -7.19
C CYS A 103 -5.96 -11.41 -7.50
N ASP A 104 -6.62 -10.43 -6.90
CA ASP A 104 -7.93 -9.97 -7.36
C ASP A 104 -7.83 -9.41 -8.78
N ASP A 105 -8.87 -9.53 -9.59
CA ASP A 105 -8.82 -9.04 -10.98
C ASP A 105 -9.01 -7.51 -11.10
N ARG A 106 -9.30 -6.83 -9.96
CA ARG A 106 -9.46 -5.39 -9.83
C ARG A 106 -8.34 -4.70 -9.06
N ASP A 107 -7.33 -5.46 -8.64
CA ASP A 107 -6.15 -4.88 -7.98
C ASP A 107 -5.52 -3.75 -8.79
N HIS A 108 -4.98 -2.76 -8.08
CA HIS A 108 -4.37 -1.57 -8.66
C HIS A 108 -3.27 -1.91 -9.69
N ALA A 109 -3.11 -1.04 -10.70
CA ALA A 109 -2.14 -1.22 -11.78
C ALA A 109 -0.71 -1.48 -11.28
N SER A 110 -0.29 -0.86 -10.18
CA SER A 110 1.04 -1.07 -9.60
C SER A 110 1.24 -2.49 -9.06
N ILE A 111 0.19 -3.15 -8.54
CA ILE A 111 0.23 -4.57 -8.17
C ILE A 111 0.38 -5.44 -9.42
N VAL A 112 -0.33 -5.07 -10.50
CA VAL A 112 -0.19 -5.75 -11.80
C VAL A 112 1.24 -5.64 -12.33
N ASP A 113 1.87 -4.48 -12.22
CA ASP A 113 3.24 -4.28 -12.68
C ASP A 113 4.26 -4.96 -11.76
N GLY A 114 4.10 -4.85 -10.43
CA GLY A 114 4.94 -5.56 -9.46
C GLY A 114 4.95 -7.08 -9.66
N ARG A 115 3.78 -7.70 -9.89
CA ARG A 115 3.72 -9.14 -10.17
C ARG A 115 4.34 -9.52 -11.51
N ARG A 116 4.30 -8.65 -12.54
CA ARG A 116 4.97 -8.88 -13.83
C ARG A 116 6.49 -8.94 -13.73
N LEU A 117 7.06 -8.29 -12.72
CA LEU A 117 8.50 -8.34 -12.44
C LEU A 117 8.90 -9.66 -11.76
N SER A 118 7.94 -10.43 -11.24
CA SER A 118 8.20 -11.73 -10.61
C SER A 118 8.25 -12.86 -11.63
N PHE A 119 9.01 -13.89 -11.31
CA PHE A 119 9.03 -15.15 -12.06
C PHE A 119 8.00 -16.18 -11.53
N ALA A 120 7.27 -15.86 -10.47
CA ALA A 120 6.25 -16.75 -9.90
C ALA A 120 5.07 -16.98 -10.86
N THR A 121 4.38 -18.10 -10.66
CA THR A 121 3.14 -18.37 -11.39
C THR A 121 2.04 -17.42 -10.95
N GLN A 122 1.46 -16.67 -11.89
CA GLN A 122 0.45 -15.67 -11.63
C GLN A 122 -0.96 -16.25 -11.85
N LEU A 123 -1.77 -16.20 -10.81
CA LEU A 123 -3.16 -16.60 -10.83
C LEU A 123 -4.05 -15.40 -10.52
N LYS A 124 -5.22 -15.34 -11.14
CA LYS A 124 -6.21 -14.29 -10.89
C LYS A 124 -7.53 -14.90 -10.49
N TYR A 125 -8.23 -14.27 -9.58
CA TYR A 125 -9.60 -14.60 -9.27
C TYR A 125 -10.53 -13.41 -9.51
N LYS A 126 -11.80 -13.70 -9.71
CA LYS A 126 -12.85 -12.71 -9.93
C LYS A 126 -13.02 -11.87 -8.67
N HIS A 127 -13.17 -10.56 -8.87
CA HIS A 127 -13.28 -9.56 -7.81
C HIS A 127 -14.19 -9.99 -6.66
N ASN A 128 -13.61 -9.98 -5.45
CA ASN A 128 -14.27 -10.34 -4.19
C ASN A 128 -14.96 -11.71 -4.16
N ASP A 129 -14.64 -12.62 -5.10
CA ASP A 129 -15.20 -13.98 -5.20
C ASP A 129 -14.32 -14.98 -4.45
N MET A 130 -14.71 -15.33 -3.24
CA MET A 130 -13.95 -16.25 -2.38
C MET A 130 -13.97 -17.71 -2.87
N GLU A 131 -15.01 -18.13 -3.60
CA GLU A 131 -15.02 -19.45 -4.24
C GLU A 131 -14.01 -19.50 -5.39
N ALA A 132 -13.92 -18.43 -6.17
CA ALA A 132 -12.91 -18.30 -7.22
C ALA A 132 -11.50 -18.25 -6.62
N LEU A 133 -11.27 -17.50 -5.53
CA LEU A 133 -9.98 -17.49 -4.81
C LEU A 133 -9.61 -18.90 -4.33
N GLU A 134 -10.54 -19.61 -3.69
CA GLU A 134 -10.29 -20.96 -3.21
C GLU A 134 -9.97 -21.93 -4.36
N LYS A 135 -10.64 -21.78 -5.49
CA LYS A 135 -10.37 -22.58 -6.69
C LYS A 135 -8.93 -22.36 -7.22
N GLU A 136 -8.43 -21.14 -7.18
CA GLU A 136 -7.05 -20.84 -7.58
C GLU A 136 -6.05 -21.41 -6.56
N LEU A 137 -6.31 -21.27 -5.26
CA LEU A 137 -5.46 -21.84 -4.20
C LEU A 137 -5.34 -23.37 -4.30
N LYS A 138 -6.41 -24.06 -4.69
CA LYS A 138 -6.40 -25.53 -4.92
C LYS A 138 -5.48 -25.99 -6.05
N LYS A 139 -5.13 -25.12 -6.99
CA LYS A 139 -4.20 -25.43 -8.09
C LYS A 139 -2.73 -25.37 -7.67
N CYS A 140 -2.44 -24.66 -6.56
CA CYS A 140 -1.09 -24.42 -6.12
C CYS A 140 -0.47 -25.66 -5.49
N ASN A 141 0.82 -25.87 -5.70
CA ASN A 141 1.58 -26.88 -4.99
C ASN A 141 1.57 -26.57 -3.48
N PRO A 142 1.18 -27.51 -2.60
CA PRO A 142 1.14 -27.29 -1.15
C PRO A 142 2.46 -26.78 -0.54
N GLU A 143 3.59 -27.26 -1.06
CA GLU A 143 4.93 -26.94 -0.55
C GLU A 143 5.48 -25.57 -1.01
N SER A 144 4.84 -24.94 -2.00
CA SER A 144 5.26 -23.64 -2.52
C SER A 144 4.69 -22.49 -1.70
N VAL A 145 5.37 -21.35 -1.73
CA VAL A 145 4.81 -20.09 -1.21
C VAL A 145 3.64 -19.67 -2.08
N LYS A 146 2.56 -19.27 -1.42
CA LYS A 146 1.34 -18.74 -2.04
C LYS A 146 1.12 -17.34 -1.48
N LEU A 147 1.33 -16.31 -2.29
CA LEU A 147 1.13 -14.93 -1.89
C LEU A 147 -0.20 -14.43 -2.48
N ILE A 148 -1.18 -14.20 -1.61
CA ILE A 148 -2.43 -13.53 -1.96
C ILE A 148 -2.17 -12.03 -1.85
N ILE A 149 -2.52 -11.27 -2.89
CA ILE A 149 -2.39 -9.80 -2.89
C ILE A 149 -3.77 -9.20 -3.17
N VAL A 150 -4.14 -8.18 -2.39
CA VAL A 150 -5.39 -7.45 -2.56
C VAL A 150 -5.22 -5.99 -2.16
N ASP A 151 -5.95 -5.10 -2.83
CA ASP A 151 -6.23 -3.76 -2.29
C ASP A 151 -7.16 -3.89 -1.08
N GLY A 152 -6.87 -3.20 0.01
CA GLY A 152 -7.77 -3.14 1.17
C GLY A 152 -9.07 -2.42 0.84
N VAL A 153 -8.94 -1.30 0.11
CA VAL A 153 -10.03 -0.54 -0.51
C VAL A 153 -9.74 -0.45 -2.00
N PHE A 154 -10.63 -0.97 -2.82
CA PHE A 154 -10.50 -0.88 -4.28
C PHE A 154 -10.86 0.52 -4.77
N SER A 155 -9.90 1.22 -5.36
CA SER A 155 -10.02 2.66 -5.65
C SER A 155 -11.13 3.02 -6.63
N MET A 156 -11.42 2.17 -7.60
CA MET A 156 -12.42 2.42 -8.65
C MET A 156 -13.81 1.89 -8.26
N GLU A 157 -13.86 0.79 -7.56
CA GLU A 157 -15.09 0.14 -7.09
C GLU A 157 -15.62 0.78 -5.81
N GLY A 158 -14.73 1.26 -4.93
CA GLY A 158 -15.07 1.88 -3.66
C GLY A 158 -15.50 0.89 -2.59
N ASP A 159 -15.26 -0.41 -2.79
CA ASP A 159 -15.56 -1.47 -1.85
C ASP A 159 -14.32 -2.01 -1.13
N LEU A 160 -14.51 -2.88 -0.17
CA LEU A 160 -13.47 -3.47 0.67
C LEU A 160 -13.18 -4.91 0.27
N ALA A 161 -11.92 -5.32 0.38
CA ALA A 161 -11.58 -6.73 0.33
C ALA A 161 -12.23 -7.48 1.52
N PRO A 162 -12.82 -8.67 1.31
CA PRO A 162 -13.40 -9.51 2.38
C PRO A 162 -12.27 -10.20 3.18
N LEU A 163 -11.50 -9.40 3.93
CA LEU A 163 -10.25 -9.86 4.57
C LEU A 163 -10.47 -11.00 5.57
N LYS A 164 -11.62 -11.08 6.24
CA LYS A 164 -11.90 -12.18 7.17
C LYS A 164 -11.93 -13.53 6.44
N GLU A 165 -12.65 -13.58 5.33
CA GLU A 165 -12.77 -14.77 4.49
C GLU A 165 -11.43 -15.11 3.82
N ILE A 166 -10.68 -14.10 3.37
CA ILE A 166 -9.34 -14.30 2.80
C ILE A 166 -8.40 -14.88 3.87
N VAL A 167 -8.46 -14.41 5.12
CA VAL A 167 -7.65 -14.93 6.24
C VAL A 167 -8.01 -16.40 6.54
N GLU A 168 -9.28 -16.79 6.47
CA GLU A 168 -9.66 -18.20 6.65
C GLU A 168 -9.09 -19.08 5.52
N LEU A 169 -9.17 -18.61 4.28
CA LEU A 169 -8.57 -19.32 3.14
C LEU A 169 -7.03 -19.36 3.26
N LYS A 170 -6.40 -18.25 3.64
CA LYS A 170 -4.96 -18.21 3.93
C LYS A 170 -4.52 -19.28 4.92
N LYS A 171 -5.25 -19.41 6.05
CA LYS A 171 -4.96 -20.42 7.07
C LYS A 171 -5.12 -21.84 6.50
N LYS A 172 -6.22 -22.08 5.77
CA LYS A 172 -6.56 -23.40 5.19
C LYS A 172 -5.52 -23.87 4.18
N TYR A 173 -4.96 -22.97 3.37
CA TYR A 173 -4.02 -23.30 2.29
C TYR A 173 -2.56 -22.95 2.60
N ASN A 174 -2.25 -22.56 3.83
CA ASN A 174 -0.93 -22.10 4.25
C ASN A 174 -0.36 -21.04 3.29
N ALA A 175 -1.14 -19.99 3.04
CA ALA A 175 -0.74 -18.85 2.19
C ALA A 175 -0.30 -17.66 3.03
N SER A 176 0.35 -16.69 2.41
CA SER A 176 0.62 -15.35 2.94
C SER A 176 -0.31 -14.34 2.29
N ILE A 177 -0.57 -13.21 2.97
CA ILE A 177 -1.38 -12.11 2.44
C ILE A 177 -0.54 -10.84 2.44
N MET A 178 -0.59 -10.10 1.35
CA MET A 178 -0.17 -8.71 1.23
C MET A 178 -1.42 -7.86 0.97
N VAL A 179 -1.64 -6.83 1.79
CA VAL A 179 -2.77 -5.90 1.65
C VAL A 179 -2.21 -4.54 1.30
N ASP A 180 -2.65 -3.97 0.18
CA ASP A 180 -2.37 -2.58 -0.18
C ASP A 180 -3.36 -1.66 0.53
N GLU A 181 -2.87 -0.85 1.45
CA GLU A 181 -3.66 0.06 2.28
C GLU A 181 -3.60 1.52 1.79
N ALA A 182 -3.28 1.75 0.50
CA ALA A 182 -3.16 3.10 -0.05
C ALA A 182 -4.41 3.96 0.18
N HIS A 183 -5.59 3.35 0.15
CA HIS A 183 -6.88 4.00 0.38
C HIS A 183 -7.50 3.66 1.75
N GLY A 184 -6.86 2.80 2.53
CA GLY A 184 -7.35 2.34 3.84
C GLY A 184 -6.71 3.05 5.01
N MET A 185 -5.38 3.22 4.99
CA MET A 185 -4.63 3.85 6.07
C MET A 185 -5.02 5.31 6.25
N GLY A 186 -5.29 5.71 7.50
CA GLY A 186 -5.81 7.03 7.85
C GLY A 186 -7.33 7.16 7.76
N VAL A 187 -8.01 6.26 7.03
CA VAL A 187 -9.45 6.32 6.75
C VAL A 187 -10.24 5.25 7.51
N PHE A 188 -9.77 4.01 7.47
CA PHE A 188 -10.41 2.87 8.11
C PHE A 188 -9.72 2.45 9.41
N GLY A 189 -10.44 1.66 10.21
CA GLY A 189 -9.96 1.18 11.50
C GLY A 189 -10.16 2.18 12.64
N ARG A 190 -10.12 1.68 13.87
CA ARG A 190 -10.44 2.46 15.08
C ARG A 190 -9.54 3.69 15.28
N ASN A 191 -8.29 3.57 14.85
CA ASN A 191 -7.28 4.62 14.98
C ASN A 191 -6.68 5.01 13.61
N GLY A 192 -7.39 4.76 12.51
CA GLY A 192 -6.89 5.00 11.17
C GLY A 192 -5.80 4.03 10.72
N ARG A 193 -5.74 2.82 11.29
CA ARG A 193 -4.71 1.81 10.97
C ARG A 193 -5.00 0.98 9.72
N GLY A 194 -6.08 1.29 9.01
CA GLY A 194 -6.44 0.64 7.76
C GLY A 194 -7.53 -0.41 7.88
N VAL A 195 -7.77 -1.10 6.77
CA VAL A 195 -8.83 -2.10 6.61
C VAL A 195 -8.54 -3.36 7.42
N CYS A 196 -7.26 -3.74 7.57
CA CYS A 196 -6.87 -4.85 8.45
C CYS A 196 -7.33 -4.63 9.88
N ASP A 197 -7.09 -3.43 10.43
CA ASP A 197 -7.55 -3.04 11.79
C ASP A 197 -9.08 -2.96 11.87
N HIS A 198 -9.75 -2.50 10.80
CA HIS A 198 -11.22 -2.45 10.71
C HIS A 198 -11.84 -3.84 10.86
N PHE A 199 -11.27 -4.86 10.24
CA PHE A 199 -11.75 -6.23 10.33
C PHE A 199 -11.18 -7.02 11.52
N GLY A 200 -10.15 -6.51 12.20
CA GLY A 200 -9.49 -7.16 13.32
C GLY A 200 -8.65 -8.38 12.91
N VAL A 201 -7.92 -8.26 11.80
CA VAL A 201 -7.09 -9.33 11.21
C VAL A 201 -5.64 -8.92 11.07
#